data_0dfb8d6bf9568c8339a9e79002a6a9d0
#
_entry.id   0dfb8d6bf9568c8339a9e79002a6a9d0
#
_cell.length_a   1.000
_cell.length_b   1.000
_cell.length_c   1.000
_cell.angle_alpha   90.00
_cell.angle_beta   90.00
_cell.angle_gamma   90.00
#
_symmetry.space_group_name_H-M   'P 1'
#
loop_
_entity.id
_entity.type
_entity.pdbx_description
1 polymer ?
#
loop_
_entity_poly.entity_id
_entity_poly.type
_entity_poly.pdbx_seq_one_letter_code
_entity_poly.pdbx_strand_id
1 'polypeptide(L)'
;MDVNEPGLFDMPDRELASPGRSERGRNRETWVRTVTAEVAVIDAEALREAALRVEENALTIGLGAGLNVQETVAEADVEAAGDTFEKLAGLIWPTDGMEGPLAAGAFKILSVNSAAVAESDDRGILIFTVVVKLTDVHELRRLAAQAHPEEAELIAGSVAVAWQRAADPFTPVRSIPGIAWRPGQVEVHHVPRRARPGSAEPT
;
A
#
# COMPACT_ATOMS: atom_id res chain seq x y z
N MET A 1 66.70 -0.29 40.03
CA MET A 1 65.38 -0.99 40.23
C MET A 1 64.36 -0.24 39.39
N ASP A 2 64.27 -0.65 38.13
CA ASP A 2 63.33 -0.07 37.19
C ASP A 2 62.08 -0.96 37.15
N VAL A 3 60.98 -0.38 37.63
CA VAL A 3 59.67 -1.06 37.57
C VAL A 3 58.99 -0.56 36.28
N ASN A 4 59.01 -1.42 35.30
CA ASN A 4 58.35 -1.20 34.02
C ASN A 4 56.85 -1.55 34.19
N GLU A 5 55.98 -0.54 34.28
CA GLU A 5 54.53 -0.73 34.25
C GLU A 5 54.08 -1.00 32.80
N PRO A 6 53.34 -2.08 32.51
CA PRO A 6 52.78 -2.27 31.20
C PRO A 6 51.59 -1.33 30.98
N GLY A 7 51.66 -0.58 29.88
CA GLY A 7 50.66 0.41 29.47
C GLY A 7 49.26 -0.22 29.22
N LEU A 8 48.27 0.45 29.75
CA LEU A 8 46.84 0.08 29.80
C LEU A 8 46.10 0.33 28.47
N PHE A 9 46.78 0.32 27.32
CA PHE A 9 46.16 0.68 26.01
C PHE A 9 46.50 -0.26 24.86
N ASP A 10 46.62 -1.57 25.16
CA ASP A 10 46.66 -2.56 24.10
C ASP A 10 45.35 -3.37 24.08
N MET A 11 44.25 -2.68 23.74
CA MET A 11 43.04 -3.37 23.27
C MET A 11 43.19 -3.58 21.76
N PRO A 12 43.12 -4.82 21.26
CA PRO A 12 43.09 -5.06 19.83
C PRO A 12 41.81 -4.42 19.27
N ASP A 13 41.97 -3.64 18.20
CA ASP A 13 40.89 -3.11 17.36
C ASP A 13 39.93 -4.24 17.03
N ARG A 14 38.85 -4.33 17.81
CA ARG A 14 37.69 -5.10 17.40
C ARG A 14 37.12 -4.33 16.22
N GLU A 15 37.52 -4.75 15.02
CA GLU A 15 36.77 -4.44 13.80
C GLU A 15 35.28 -4.68 14.12
N LEU A 16 34.57 -3.57 14.34
CA LEU A 16 33.12 -3.55 14.29
C LEU A 16 32.77 -3.97 12.87
N ALA A 17 32.55 -5.29 12.73
CA ALA A 17 32.01 -5.85 11.50
C ALA A 17 30.77 -5.04 11.15
N SER A 18 30.91 -4.17 10.18
CA SER A 18 29.78 -3.45 9.57
C SER A 18 28.74 -4.50 9.20
N PRO A 19 27.48 -4.37 9.65
CA PRO A 19 26.44 -5.33 9.31
C PRO A 19 26.40 -5.46 7.80
N GLY A 20 26.66 -6.68 7.34
CA GLY A 20 27.05 -6.98 6.00
C GLY A 20 26.12 -6.43 4.94
N ARG A 21 26.70 -5.85 3.91
CA ARG A 21 26.08 -5.47 2.63
C ARG A 21 25.27 -6.60 1.95
N SER A 22 25.29 -7.83 2.49
CA SER A 22 24.64 -9.00 1.88
C SER A 22 23.13 -9.09 2.12
N GLU A 23 22.57 -8.44 3.15
CA GLU A 23 21.13 -8.53 3.43
C GLU A 23 20.29 -7.52 2.64
N ARG A 24 20.85 -6.36 2.27
CA ARG A 24 20.14 -5.36 1.44
C ARG A 24 19.83 -5.83 0.01
N GLY A 25 20.40 -6.95 -0.44
CA GLY A 25 20.24 -7.46 -1.81
C GLY A 25 19.11 -8.50 -1.99
N ARG A 26 18.57 -9.08 -0.94
CA ARG A 26 17.67 -10.25 -1.02
C ARG A 26 16.18 -9.93 -0.97
N ASN A 27 15.76 -8.82 -0.42
CA ASN A 27 14.35 -8.47 -0.31
C ASN A 27 13.85 -7.70 -1.54
N ARG A 28 13.70 -8.42 -2.67
CA ARG A 28 13.01 -7.92 -3.87
C ARG A 28 11.73 -8.73 -4.11
N GLU A 29 11.06 -9.07 -3.05
CA GLU A 29 9.83 -9.86 -3.11
C GLU A 29 8.66 -8.97 -3.50
N THR A 30 7.85 -9.47 -4.42
CA THR A 30 6.61 -8.82 -4.80
C THR A 30 5.48 -9.40 -3.97
N TRP A 31 4.70 -8.52 -3.39
CA TRP A 31 3.56 -8.87 -2.56
C TRP A 31 2.29 -8.22 -3.10
N VAL A 32 1.17 -8.91 -2.95
CA VAL A 32 -0.15 -8.43 -3.35
C VAL A 32 -1.05 -8.41 -2.13
N ARG A 33 -1.75 -7.30 -1.93
CA ARG A 33 -2.86 -7.20 -0.99
C ARG A 33 -4.14 -6.93 -1.76
N THR A 34 -5.13 -7.80 -1.62
CA THR A 34 -6.49 -7.62 -2.12
C THR A 34 -7.41 -7.42 -0.93
N VAL A 35 -8.25 -6.41 -1.00
CA VAL A 35 -9.22 -6.06 0.03
C VAL A 35 -10.60 -6.01 -0.60
N THR A 36 -11.57 -6.58 0.09
CA THR A 36 -12.98 -6.45 -0.26
C THR A 36 -13.74 -5.74 0.85
N ALA A 37 -14.73 -4.94 0.50
CA ALA A 37 -15.65 -4.30 1.42
C ALA A 37 -17.07 -4.36 0.86
N GLU A 38 -18.03 -4.78 1.68
CA GLU A 38 -19.44 -4.64 1.35
C GLU A 38 -19.86 -3.20 1.55
N VAL A 39 -20.58 -2.63 0.60
CA VAL A 39 -21.03 -1.24 0.65
C VAL A 39 -22.51 -1.12 0.35
N ALA A 40 -23.13 -0.13 1.00
CA ALA A 40 -24.48 0.33 0.68
C ALA A 40 -24.46 1.84 0.51
N VAL A 41 -25.03 2.35 -0.57
CA VAL A 41 -25.20 3.78 -0.81
C VAL A 41 -26.36 4.28 0.07
N ILE A 42 -26.04 5.20 0.97
CA ILE A 42 -27.01 5.80 1.90
C ILE A 42 -27.33 7.25 1.56
N ASP A 43 -26.43 7.91 0.83
CA ASP A 43 -26.57 9.28 0.33
C ASP A 43 -25.90 9.39 -1.05
N ALA A 44 -26.71 9.24 -2.10
CA ALA A 44 -26.22 9.29 -3.48
C ALA A 44 -25.76 10.69 -3.89
N GLU A 45 -26.30 11.76 -3.27
CA GLU A 45 -25.90 13.12 -3.55
C GLU A 45 -24.51 13.43 -3.02
N ALA A 46 -24.24 13.06 -1.75
CA ALA A 46 -22.91 13.18 -1.15
C ALA A 46 -21.86 12.37 -1.90
N LEU A 47 -22.22 11.18 -2.40
CA LEU A 47 -21.33 10.36 -3.22
C LEU A 47 -21.03 11.02 -4.56
N ARG A 48 -22.05 11.60 -5.22
CA ARG A 48 -21.89 12.33 -6.49
C ARG A 48 -21.00 13.56 -6.33
N GLU A 49 -21.21 14.35 -5.27
CA GLU A 49 -20.35 15.50 -4.99
C GLU A 49 -18.89 15.09 -4.75
N ALA A 50 -18.66 13.96 -4.08
CA ALA A 50 -17.30 13.46 -3.88
C ALA A 50 -16.64 13.05 -5.20
N ALA A 51 -17.38 12.41 -6.11
CA ALA A 51 -16.89 12.05 -7.43
C ALA A 51 -16.50 13.30 -8.26
N LEU A 52 -17.35 14.31 -8.25
CA LEU A 52 -17.07 15.60 -8.93
C LEU A 52 -15.79 16.26 -8.41
N ARG A 53 -15.57 16.28 -7.10
CA ARG A 53 -14.35 16.86 -6.51
C ARG A 53 -13.08 16.11 -6.93
N VAL A 54 -13.15 14.80 -7.09
CA VAL A 54 -12.00 14.00 -7.56
C VAL A 54 -11.67 14.35 -9.02
N GLU A 55 -12.67 14.47 -9.87
CA GLU A 55 -12.49 14.85 -11.27
C GLU A 55 -11.93 16.28 -11.40
N GLU A 56 -12.43 17.25 -10.63
CA GLU A 56 -11.90 18.61 -10.58
C GLU A 56 -10.42 18.65 -10.15
N ASN A 57 -10.05 17.85 -9.14
CA ASN A 57 -8.68 17.73 -8.68
C ASN A 57 -7.78 17.09 -9.74
N ALA A 58 -8.25 16.05 -10.43
CA ALA A 58 -7.51 15.38 -11.49
C ALA A 58 -7.27 16.32 -12.68
N LEU A 59 -8.27 17.11 -13.07
CA LEU A 59 -8.16 18.17 -14.10
C LEU A 59 -7.16 19.24 -13.69
N THR A 60 -7.19 19.70 -12.44
CA THR A 60 -6.25 20.70 -11.92
C THR A 60 -4.80 20.20 -11.97
N ILE A 61 -4.56 18.94 -11.61
CA ILE A 61 -3.24 18.30 -11.70
C ILE A 61 -2.81 18.15 -13.16
N GLY A 62 -3.72 17.74 -14.05
CA GLY A 62 -3.48 17.64 -15.50
C GLY A 62 -3.12 18.96 -16.14
N LEU A 63 -3.82 20.04 -15.79
CA LEU A 63 -3.53 21.41 -16.26
C LEU A 63 -2.17 21.90 -15.75
N GLY A 64 -1.80 21.57 -14.51
CA GLY A 64 -0.48 21.88 -13.94
C GLY A 64 0.67 21.18 -14.67
N ALA A 65 0.39 20.06 -15.34
CA ALA A 65 1.35 19.31 -16.16
C ALA A 65 1.46 19.81 -17.62
N GLY A 66 0.80 20.91 -17.97
CA GLY A 66 0.87 21.52 -19.32
C GLY A 66 0.02 20.83 -20.39
N LEU A 67 -0.90 19.97 -19.99
CA LEU A 67 -1.90 19.41 -20.91
C LEU A 67 -3.04 20.42 -21.07
N ASN A 68 -3.11 21.05 -22.25
CA ASN A 68 -4.19 21.96 -22.64
C ASN A 68 -5.45 21.14 -22.97
N VAL A 69 -6.14 20.62 -21.96
CA VAL A 69 -7.47 20.02 -22.14
C VAL A 69 -8.49 21.02 -21.62
N GLN A 70 -8.93 21.89 -22.49
CA GLN A 70 -10.13 22.72 -22.34
C GLN A 70 -11.37 21.88 -22.69
N GLU A 71 -11.54 20.73 -22.04
CA GLU A 71 -12.83 20.08 -21.99
C GLU A 71 -13.37 20.29 -20.57
N THR A 72 -14.24 21.27 -20.45
CA THR A 72 -15.24 21.33 -19.40
C THR A 72 -16.02 20.02 -19.49
N VAL A 73 -15.74 19.08 -18.59
CA VAL A 73 -16.61 17.92 -18.38
C VAL A 73 -17.94 18.52 -17.93
N ALA A 74 -18.92 18.52 -18.81
CA ALA A 74 -20.24 19.06 -18.50
C ALA A 74 -20.83 18.20 -17.38
N GLU A 75 -21.58 18.78 -16.44
CA GLU A 75 -22.36 18.06 -15.42
C GLU A 75 -23.16 16.89 -16.02
N ALA A 76 -23.57 16.99 -17.29
CA ALA A 76 -24.25 15.95 -18.06
C ALA A 76 -23.40 14.69 -18.28
N ASP A 77 -22.07 14.78 -18.38
CA ASP A 77 -21.21 13.60 -18.55
C ASP A 77 -21.04 12.80 -17.26
N VAL A 78 -21.17 13.46 -16.12
CA VAL A 78 -21.18 12.79 -14.80
C VAL A 78 -22.53 12.10 -14.55
N GLU A 79 -23.64 12.63 -15.06
CA GLU A 79 -24.96 11.96 -15.04
C GLU A 79 -25.02 10.76 -16.02
N ALA A 80 -24.38 10.91 -17.18
CA ALA A 80 -24.30 9.86 -18.20
C ALA A 80 -23.25 8.78 -17.89
N ALA A 81 -22.25 9.08 -17.05
CA ALA A 81 -21.24 8.13 -16.63
C ALA A 81 -21.86 7.10 -15.69
N GLY A 82 -22.48 6.08 -16.25
CA GLY A 82 -22.73 4.75 -15.72
C GLY A 82 -23.13 4.60 -14.27
N ASP A 83 -23.08 3.39 -13.87
CA ASP A 83 -23.39 2.81 -12.59
C ASP A 83 -22.73 3.58 -11.41
N THR A 84 -23.52 3.84 -10.38
CA THR A 84 -23.06 4.43 -9.10
C THR A 84 -21.83 3.72 -8.54
N PHE A 85 -21.68 2.42 -8.80
CA PHE A 85 -20.56 1.60 -8.36
C PHE A 85 -19.27 1.83 -9.16
N GLU A 86 -19.33 2.19 -10.45
CA GLU A 86 -18.13 2.61 -11.20
C GLU A 86 -17.57 3.91 -10.61
N LYS A 87 -18.44 4.85 -10.24
CA LYS A 87 -18.04 6.08 -9.55
C LYS A 87 -17.42 5.80 -8.20
N LEU A 88 -17.98 4.86 -7.44
CA LEU A 88 -17.40 4.39 -6.17
C LEU A 88 -15.99 3.85 -6.35
N ALA A 89 -15.75 3.02 -7.36
CA ALA A 89 -14.42 2.50 -7.64
C ALA A 89 -13.40 3.64 -7.92
N GLY A 90 -13.82 4.68 -8.62
CA GLY A 90 -13.01 5.86 -8.90
C GLY A 90 -12.64 6.69 -7.66
N LEU A 91 -13.41 6.58 -6.58
CA LEU A 91 -13.16 7.28 -5.31
C LEU A 91 -12.17 6.53 -4.39
N ILE A 92 -11.86 5.28 -4.69
CA ILE A 92 -10.96 4.48 -3.89
C ILE A 92 -9.51 4.77 -4.29
N TRP A 93 -8.73 5.22 -3.31
CA TRP A 93 -7.29 5.31 -3.41
C TRP A 93 -6.66 4.16 -2.63
N PRO A 94 -6.33 3.02 -3.29
CA PRO A 94 -5.86 1.81 -2.60
C PRO A 94 -4.60 1.99 -1.77
N THR A 95 -3.92 3.14 -1.91
CA THR A 95 -2.71 3.51 -1.18
C THR A 95 -2.97 4.29 0.10
N ASP A 96 -4.21 4.73 0.33
CA ASP A 96 -4.55 5.43 1.57
C ASP A 96 -4.29 4.55 2.78
N GLY A 97 -3.72 5.15 3.81
CA GLY A 97 -3.26 4.44 5.00
C GLY A 97 -1.90 3.76 4.85
N MET A 98 -1.23 3.90 3.68
CA MET A 98 0.11 3.35 3.44
C MET A 98 1.22 4.40 3.52
N GLU A 99 0.91 5.66 3.82
CA GLU A 99 1.84 6.79 3.81
C GLU A 99 3.05 6.54 4.71
N GLY A 100 2.82 6.02 5.91
CA GLY A 100 3.88 5.69 6.87
C GLY A 100 4.89 4.68 6.32
N PRO A 101 4.46 3.47 5.91
CA PRO A 101 5.33 2.47 5.30
C PRO A 101 6.01 2.93 4.00
N LEU A 102 5.34 3.75 3.19
CA LEU A 102 5.91 4.30 1.95
C LEU A 102 6.98 5.34 2.24
N ALA A 103 6.70 6.30 3.14
CA ALA A 103 7.66 7.33 3.54
C ALA A 103 8.90 6.73 4.22
N ALA A 104 8.73 5.66 4.99
CA ALA A 104 9.80 4.92 5.61
C ALA A 104 10.58 4.01 4.66
N GLY A 105 10.17 3.93 3.39
CA GLY A 105 10.85 3.11 2.39
C GLY A 105 10.66 1.60 2.55
N ALA A 106 9.65 1.14 3.34
CA ALA A 106 9.35 -0.27 3.50
C ALA A 106 8.82 -0.92 2.23
N PHE A 107 8.10 -0.14 1.42
CA PHE A 107 7.50 -0.56 0.16
C PHE A 107 7.84 0.37 -1.00
N LYS A 108 7.77 -0.20 -2.21
CA LYS A 108 7.60 0.53 -3.46
C LYS A 108 6.34 0.02 -4.16
N ILE A 109 5.38 0.89 -4.45
CA ILE A 109 4.18 0.54 -5.20
C ILE A 109 4.57 0.19 -6.64
N LEU A 110 4.04 -0.91 -7.14
CA LEU A 110 4.19 -1.37 -8.51
C LEU A 110 2.92 -1.14 -9.32
N SER A 111 1.75 -1.44 -8.74
CA SER A 111 0.45 -1.15 -9.34
C SER A 111 -0.63 -1.07 -8.28
N VAL A 112 -1.69 -0.37 -8.61
CA VAL A 112 -2.94 -0.30 -7.86
C VAL A 112 -4.10 -0.52 -8.81
N ASN A 113 -5.16 -1.13 -8.30
CA ASN A 113 -6.40 -1.31 -9.04
C ASN A 113 -7.58 -1.25 -8.08
N SER A 114 -8.68 -0.66 -8.51
CA SER A 114 -9.94 -0.65 -7.81
C SER A 114 -11.07 -1.02 -8.76
N ALA A 115 -12.06 -1.73 -8.25
CA ALA A 115 -13.26 -2.12 -8.96
C ALA A 115 -14.43 -2.16 -7.99
N ALA A 116 -15.63 -2.03 -8.51
CA ALA A 116 -16.85 -2.22 -7.77
C ALA A 116 -17.76 -3.16 -8.54
N VAL A 117 -18.45 -4.05 -7.81
CA VAL A 117 -19.42 -5.00 -8.37
C VAL A 117 -20.77 -4.69 -7.73
N ALA A 118 -21.72 -4.23 -8.53
CA ALA A 118 -23.09 -3.99 -8.08
C ALA A 118 -23.78 -5.32 -7.80
N GLU A 119 -24.45 -5.42 -6.65
CA GLU A 119 -25.38 -6.51 -6.32
C GLU A 119 -26.83 -6.04 -6.50
N SER A 120 -27.08 -4.75 -6.28
CA SER A 120 -28.34 -4.03 -6.52
C SER A 120 -28.02 -2.56 -6.80
N ASP A 121 -29.05 -1.74 -7.01
CA ASP A 121 -28.89 -0.31 -7.29
C ASP A 121 -28.19 0.45 -6.14
N ASP A 122 -28.34 -0.04 -4.89
CA ASP A 122 -27.85 0.60 -3.68
C ASP A 122 -26.79 -0.23 -2.92
N ARG A 123 -26.47 -1.46 -3.38
CA ARG A 123 -25.53 -2.36 -2.69
C ARG A 123 -24.54 -3.01 -3.64
N GLY A 124 -23.36 -3.26 -3.15
CA GLY A 124 -22.34 -3.93 -3.92
C GLY A 124 -21.08 -4.22 -3.10
N ILE A 125 -20.06 -4.70 -3.80
CA ILE A 125 -18.77 -5.06 -3.24
C ILE A 125 -17.71 -4.19 -3.89
N LEU A 126 -16.92 -3.52 -3.07
CA LEU A 126 -15.68 -2.87 -3.48
C LEU A 126 -14.54 -3.87 -3.40
N ILE A 127 -13.70 -3.89 -4.44
CA ILE A 127 -12.52 -4.74 -4.53
C ILE A 127 -11.36 -3.84 -4.91
N PHE A 128 -10.31 -3.81 -4.10
CA PHE A 128 -9.12 -3.06 -4.47
C PHE A 128 -7.84 -3.83 -4.13
N THR A 129 -6.86 -3.66 -5.00
CA THR A 129 -5.63 -4.43 -4.98
C THR A 129 -4.44 -3.50 -5.07
N VAL A 130 -3.46 -3.74 -4.20
CA VAL A 130 -2.16 -3.07 -4.23
C VAL A 130 -1.08 -4.10 -4.44
N VAL A 131 -0.24 -3.87 -5.45
CA VAL A 131 0.96 -4.67 -5.70
C VAL A 131 2.17 -3.86 -5.29
N VAL A 132 2.95 -4.39 -4.38
CA VAL A 132 4.14 -3.72 -3.88
C VAL A 132 5.39 -4.59 -4.04
N LYS A 133 6.52 -3.92 -4.15
CA LYS A 133 7.82 -4.51 -3.93
C LYS A 133 8.24 -4.21 -2.50
N LEU A 134 8.46 -5.25 -1.72
CA LEU A 134 9.01 -5.11 -0.38
C LEU A 134 10.49 -4.71 -0.48
N THR A 135 10.85 -3.60 0.12
CA THR A 135 12.19 -3.00 0.10
C THR A 135 12.89 -3.14 1.43
N ASP A 136 12.17 -3.00 2.54
CA ASP A 136 12.68 -3.16 3.89
C ASP A 136 11.66 -3.84 4.80
N VAL A 137 11.84 -5.14 5.04
CA VAL A 137 10.99 -5.95 5.91
C VAL A 137 11.13 -5.58 7.38
N HIS A 138 12.32 -5.14 7.80
CA HIS A 138 12.57 -4.77 9.19
C HIS A 138 11.83 -3.49 9.53
N GLU A 139 11.86 -2.52 8.64
CA GLU A 139 11.14 -1.26 8.83
C GLU A 139 9.63 -1.47 8.82
N LEU A 140 9.11 -2.33 7.94
CA LEU A 140 7.70 -2.71 7.95
C LEU A 140 7.28 -3.29 9.30
N ARG A 141 8.05 -4.26 9.82
CA ARG A 141 7.77 -4.89 11.10
C ARG A 141 7.89 -3.91 12.27
N ARG A 142 8.86 -3.01 12.22
CA ARG A 142 9.03 -1.98 13.24
C ARG A 142 7.80 -1.06 13.32
N LEU A 143 7.31 -0.59 12.18
CA LEU A 143 6.11 0.26 12.11
C LEU A 143 4.87 -0.48 12.62
N ALA A 144 4.69 -1.73 12.20
CA ALA A 144 3.59 -2.56 12.66
C ALA A 144 3.63 -2.80 14.18
N ALA A 145 4.79 -3.12 14.73
CA ALA A 145 4.96 -3.36 16.17
C ALA A 145 4.82 -2.08 17.00
N GLN A 146 5.12 -0.92 16.45
CA GLN A 146 4.83 0.37 17.12
C GLN A 146 3.33 0.65 17.22
N ALA A 147 2.56 0.28 16.20
CA ALA A 147 1.13 0.45 16.20
C ALA A 147 0.39 -0.63 17.01
N HIS A 148 0.94 -1.85 17.07
CA HIS A 148 0.34 -3.02 17.70
C HIS A 148 1.38 -3.81 18.52
N PRO A 149 1.86 -3.24 19.64
CA PRO A 149 2.92 -3.87 20.46
C PRO A 149 2.51 -5.22 21.06
N GLU A 150 1.22 -5.42 21.29
CA GLU A 150 0.63 -6.66 21.79
C GLU A 150 0.73 -7.83 20.80
N GLU A 151 0.89 -7.55 19.51
CA GLU A 151 0.98 -8.55 18.44
C GLU A 151 2.43 -8.73 17.92
N ALA A 152 3.44 -8.27 18.65
CA ALA A 152 4.83 -8.21 18.17
C ALA A 152 5.37 -9.57 17.68
N GLU A 153 5.02 -10.68 18.31
CA GLU A 153 5.45 -12.03 17.90
C GLU A 153 4.82 -12.44 16.54
N LEU A 154 3.52 -12.16 16.35
CA LEU A 154 2.82 -12.45 15.09
C LEU A 154 3.38 -11.61 13.96
N ILE A 155 3.64 -10.32 14.22
CA ILE A 155 4.25 -9.38 13.29
C ILE A 155 5.65 -9.83 12.88
N ALA A 156 6.46 -10.30 13.85
CA ALA A 156 7.80 -10.81 13.57
C ALA A 156 7.78 -12.09 12.72
N GLY A 157 6.76 -12.94 12.88
CA GLY A 157 6.61 -14.20 12.17
C GLY A 157 6.06 -14.09 10.74
N SER A 158 5.37 -12.99 10.40
CA SER A 158 4.64 -12.90 9.14
C SER A 158 4.70 -11.52 8.50
N VAL A 159 5.18 -11.44 7.26
CA VAL A 159 5.15 -10.22 6.45
C VAL A 159 3.71 -9.78 6.15
N ALA A 160 2.80 -10.72 5.92
CA ALA A 160 1.39 -10.42 5.67
C ALA A 160 0.75 -9.73 6.87
N VAL A 161 0.98 -10.27 8.08
CA VAL A 161 0.51 -9.64 9.33
C VAL A 161 1.14 -8.27 9.52
N ALA A 162 2.46 -8.16 9.36
CA ALA A 162 3.16 -6.89 9.47
C ALA A 162 2.58 -5.82 8.53
N TRP A 163 2.26 -6.18 7.30
CA TRP A 163 1.65 -5.24 6.36
C TRP A 163 0.24 -4.81 6.78
N GLN A 164 -0.60 -5.77 7.20
CA GLN A 164 -1.96 -5.45 7.65
C GLN A 164 -1.96 -4.53 8.88
N ARG A 165 -0.97 -4.66 9.76
CA ARG A 165 -0.84 -3.84 10.97
C ARG A 165 -0.15 -2.50 10.74
N ALA A 166 0.79 -2.42 9.79
CA ALA A 166 1.46 -1.16 9.45
C ALA A 166 0.59 -0.22 8.62
N ALA A 167 -0.43 -0.75 7.93
CA ALA A 167 -1.29 0.00 7.02
C ALA A 167 -2.71 -0.56 7.06
N ASP A 168 -3.63 0.13 7.73
CA ASP A 168 -5.03 -0.29 7.83
C ASP A 168 -5.63 -0.50 6.44
N PRO A 169 -6.04 -1.74 6.11
CA PRO A 169 -6.51 -2.08 4.77
C PRO A 169 -7.82 -1.38 4.38
N PHE A 170 -8.60 -0.89 5.34
CA PHE A 170 -9.91 -0.28 5.09
C PHE A 170 -9.88 1.25 5.08
N THR A 171 -8.74 1.89 5.31
CA THR A 171 -8.60 3.35 5.20
C THR A 171 -9.14 3.89 3.87
N PRO A 172 -8.91 3.25 2.70
CA PRO A 172 -9.44 3.74 1.43
C PRO A 172 -10.97 3.85 1.35
N VAL A 173 -11.68 3.01 2.12
CA VAL A 173 -13.16 2.98 2.11
C VAL A 173 -13.74 3.91 3.16
N ARG A 174 -13.03 4.08 4.27
CA ARG A 174 -13.52 4.79 5.46
C ARG A 174 -13.86 6.25 5.21
N SER A 175 -13.16 6.89 4.29
CA SER A 175 -13.30 8.32 3.98
C SER A 175 -14.33 8.62 2.88
N ILE A 176 -14.92 7.60 2.24
CA ILE A 176 -15.88 7.81 1.15
C ILE A 176 -17.21 8.28 1.77
N PRO A 177 -17.70 9.49 1.41
CA PRO A 177 -18.98 9.98 1.89
C PRO A 177 -20.14 9.27 1.20
N GLY A 178 -21.30 9.29 1.85
CA GLY A 178 -22.55 8.77 1.28
C GLY A 178 -22.66 7.25 1.23
N ILE A 179 -21.73 6.50 1.85
CA ILE A 179 -21.81 5.03 1.95
C ILE A 179 -21.84 4.57 3.41
N ALA A 180 -22.56 3.48 3.65
CA ALA A 180 -22.32 2.58 4.77
C ALA A 180 -21.49 1.40 4.26
N TRP A 181 -20.54 0.93 5.06
CA TRP A 181 -19.68 -0.16 4.65
C TRP A 181 -19.41 -1.16 5.77
N ARG A 182 -19.05 -2.38 5.38
CA ARG A 182 -18.60 -3.43 6.29
C ARG A 182 -17.31 -4.04 5.77
N PRO A 183 -16.37 -4.40 6.67
CA PRO A 183 -15.16 -5.09 6.27
C PRO A 183 -15.48 -6.46 5.68
N GLY A 184 -14.93 -6.75 4.52
CA GLY A 184 -14.92 -8.05 3.90
C GLY A 184 -13.61 -8.77 4.14
N GLN A 185 -13.05 -9.39 3.11
CA GLN A 185 -11.81 -10.16 3.19
C GLN A 185 -10.58 -9.30 2.93
N VAL A 186 -9.48 -9.64 3.60
CA VAL A 186 -8.16 -9.08 3.34
C VAL A 186 -7.22 -10.24 3.06
N GLU A 187 -6.74 -10.31 1.83
CA GLU A 187 -5.78 -11.32 1.40
C GLU A 187 -4.43 -10.66 1.13
N VAL A 188 -3.37 -11.22 1.70
CA VAL A 188 -2.00 -10.77 1.43
C VAL A 188 -1.17 -12.00 1.08
N HIS A 189 -0.60 -11.99 -0.11
CA HIS A 189 0.20 -13.11 -0.59
C HIS A 189 1.46 -12.67 -1.32
N HIS A 190 2.45 -13.53 -1.29
CA HIS A 190 3.71 -13.40 -2.01
C HIS A 190 3.53 -13.84 -3.46
N VAL A 191 4.03 -13.05 -4.40
CA VAL A 191 4.09 -13.44 -5.81
C VAL A 191 5.47 -14.02 -6.10
N PRO A 192 5.57 -15.33 -6.33
CA PRO A 192 6.86 -15.94 -6.63
C PRO A 192 7.41 -15.41 -7.97
N ARG A 193 8.70 -15.11 -8.02
CA ARG A 193 9.37 -14.78 -9.28
C ARG A 193 9.20 -15.96 -10.22
N ARG A 194 8.61 -15.74 -11.39
CA ARG A 194 8.68 -16.74 -12.46
C ARG A 194 10.16 -17.00 -12.74
N ALA A 195 10.58 -18.26 -12.60
CA ALA A 195 11.90 -18.70 -13.06
C ALA A 195 12.05 -18.27 -14.52
N ARG A 196 13.13 -17.56 -14.85
CA ARG A 196 13.43 -17.24 -16.26
C ARG A 196 13.51 -18.58 -17.01
N PRO A 197 12.68 -18.82 -18.03
CA PRO A 197 12.89 -19.95 -18.90
C PRO A 197 14.23 -19.71 -19.62
N GLY A 198 15.25 -20.51 -19.35
CA GLY A 198 16.48 -20.45 -20.13
C GLY A 198 17.83 -20.45 -19.42
N SER A 199 17.93 -20.90 -18.15
CA SER A 199 19.24 -21.32 -17.62
C SER A 199 19.32 -22.85 -17.57
N ALA A 200 19.15 -23.49 -18.75
CA ALA A 200 19.70 -24.83 -18.94
C ALA A 200 21.21 -24.63 -19.07
N GLU A 201 21.99 -25.08 -18.09
CA GLU A 201 23.42 -25.21 -18.21
C GLU A 201 23.70 -26.17 -19.39
N PRO A 202 24.61 -25.81 -20.33
CA PRO A 202 25.07 -26.78 -21.33
C PRO A 202 25.94 -27.82 -20.62
N THR A 203 25.51 -29.05 -20.67
CA THR A 203 26.31 -30.23 -20.35
C THR A 203 27.47 -30.40 -21.37
#